data_5128215903dbde7a35615a1dcdfafe0a
#
_entry.id   5128215903dbde7a35615a1dcdfafe0a
#
_cell.length_a   1.000
_cell.length_b   1.000
_cell.length_c   1.000
_cell.angle_alpha   90.00
_cell.angle_beta   90.00
_cell.angle_gamma   90.00
#
_symmetry.space_group_name_H-M   'P 1'
#
loop_
_entity.id
_entity.type
_entity.pdbx_description
1 polymer ?
#
loop_
_entity_poly.entity_id
_entity_poly.type
_entity_poly.pdbx_seq_one_letter_code
_entity_poly.pdbx_strand_id
1 'polypeptide(L)'
;GQVLSTGFDALVNERANSFRVVKGKIKYTIATLMELFKFKPISYRLVLDGKVVETDAMLVSVANGYCYGGGMQIVPHAKNNDGLLDLMVLKPVSKLELLKVFPKVFKGKHITHPAVSFFTAKEILIDCVDAKTRKVYADGEYFCSLPAVISVKPKALKIALHSE
;
A
#
# COMPACT_ATOMS: atom_id res chain seq x y z
N GLY A 1 -11.19 -6.26 1.78
CA GLY A 1 -10.47 -5.00 1.70
C GLY A 1 -10.14 -4.62 0.27
N GLN A 2 -9.92 -3.34 0.05
CA GLN A 2 -9.53 -2.81 -1.26
C GLN A 2 -8.01 -2.77 -1.39
N VAL A 3 -7.32 -2.24 -0.37
CA VAL A 3 -5.87 -2.09 -0.38
C VAL A 3 -5.31 -2.41 1.00
N LEU A 4 -4.24 -3.17 1.00
CA LEU A 4 -3.44 -3.49 2.16
C LEU A 4 -2.04 -2.92 1.96
N SER A 5 -1.47 -2.27 2.98
CA SER A 5 -0.18 -1.61 2.86
C SER A 5 0.70 -1.80 4.10
N THR A 6 2.01 -1.76 3.87
CA THR A 6 3.04 -1.77 4.90
C THR A 6 4.18 -0.81 4.53
N GLY A 7 5.04 -0.47 5.49
CA GLY A 7 6.10 0.52 5.29
C GLY A 7 5.65 1.93 5.62
N PHE A 8 5.97 2.90 4.77
CA PHE A 8 5.71 4.32 5.01
C PHE A 8 4.22 4.63 5.24
N ASP A 9 3.33 4.07 4.42
CA ASP A 9 1.88 4.29 4.54
C ASP A 9 1.33 3.75 5.87
N ALA A 10 1.82 2.60 6.33
CA ALA A 10 1.43 2.03 7.62
C ALA A 10 1.78 2.97 8.79
N LEU A 11 2.96 3.60 8.76
CA LEU A 11 3.36 4.58 9.77
C LEU A 11 2.53 5.86 9.70
N VAL A 12 2.20 6.32 8.49
CA VAL A 12 1.31 7.48 8.29
C VAL A 12 -0.08 7.19 8.87
N ASN A 13 -0.65 6.01 8.60
CA ASN A 13 -1.94 5.59 9.14
C ASN A 13 -1.90 5.49 10.67
N GLU A 14 -0.88 4.88 11.23
CA GLU A 14 -0.69 4.79 12.68
C GLU A 14 -0.63 6.18 13.33
N ARG A 15 0.18 7.08 12.76
CA ARG A 15 0.32 8.46 13.22
C ARG A 15 -1.00 9.23 13.09
N ALA A 16 -1.64 9.16 11.94
CA ALA A 16 -2.91 9.83 11.72
C ALA A 16 -4.00 9.35 12.68
N ASN A 17 -4.04 8.04 12.97
CA ASN A 17 -5.01 7.47 13.89
C ASN A 17 -4.73 7.84 15.37
N SER A 18 -3.49 8.22 15.71
CA SER A 18 -3.16 8.72 17.06
C SER A 18 -3.63 10.16 17.34
N PHE A 19 -3.98 10.93 16.30
CA PHE A 19 -4.44 12.30 16.47
C PHE A 19 -5.88 12.35 17.00
N ARG A 20 -6.07 12.91 18.18
CA ARG A 20 -7.40 13.07 18.82
C ARG A 20 -8.11 14.35 18.39
N VAL A 21 -7.38 15.41 18.10
CA VAL A 21 -7.92 16.76 17.85
C VAL A 21 -8.02 17.06 16.34
N VAL A 22 -7.04 16.65 15.57
CA VAL A 22 -6.99 16.92 14.11
C VAL A 22 -7.87 15.91 13.39
N LYS A 23 -8.85 16.41 12.61
CA LYS A 23 -9.82 15.58 11.86
C LYS A 23 -9.66 15.74 10.35
N GLY A 24 -10.24 14.79 9.58
CA GLY A 24 -10.31 14.87 8.13
C GLY A 24 -8.97 14.69 7.42
N LYS A 25 -8.85 15.21 6.21
CA LYS A 25 -7.67 15.03 5.34
C LYS A 25 -6.40 15.66 5.91
N ILE A 26 -6.51 16.71 6.72
CA ILE A 26 -5.39 17.44 7.30
C ILE A 26 -4.53 16.54 8.19
N LYS A 27 -5.15 15.64 8.97
CA LYS A 27 -4.41 14.71 9.85
C LYS A 27 -3.44 13.83 9.09
N TYR A 28 -3.83 13.34 7.90
CA TYR A 28 -2.97 12.51 7.06
C TYR A 28 -1.83 13.31 6.44
N THR A 29 -2.07 14.56 6.04
CA THR A 29 -1.01 15.44 5.53
C THR A 29 0.05 15.71 6.60
N ILE A 30 -0.36 16.04 7.82
CA ILE A 30 0.57 16.26 8.93
C ILE A 30 1.33 14.97 9.28
N ALA A 31 0.64 13.83 9.37
CA ALA A 31 1.26 12.54 9.63
C ALA A 31 2.30 12.18 8.55
N THR A 32 1.96 12.40 7.26
CA THR A 32 2.87 12.17 6.13
C THR A 32 4.14 12.99 6.28
N LEU A 33 4.03 14.29 6.56
CA LEU A 33 5.20 15.15 6.73
C LEU A 33 6.06 14.73 7.92
N MET A 34 5.43 14.39 9.05
CA MET A 34 6.16 13.97 10.25
C MET A 34 6.91 12.65 10.04
N GLU A 35 6.29 11.65 9.42
CA GLU A 35 6.90 10.34 9.19
C GLU A 35 7.94 10.39 8.07
N LEU A 36 7.77 11.26 7.06
CA LEU A 36 8.70 11.40 5.95
C LEU A 36 10.14 11.66 6.40
N PHE A 37 10.32 12.50 7.43
CA PHE A 37 11.66 12.84 7.90
C PHE A 37 12.36 11.69 8.65
N LYS A 38 11.61 10.78 9.24
CA LYS A 38 12.11 9.68 10.08
C LYS A 38 12.23 8.36 9.33
N PHE A 39 11.41 8.18 8.28
CA PHE A 39 11.30 6.89 7.61
C PHE A 39 12.60 6.49 6.91
N LYS A 40 12.93 5.20 7.04
CA LYS A 40 14.02 4.53 6.31
C LYS A 40 13.43 3.37 5.51
N PRO A 41 13.94 3.09 4.31
CA PRO A 41 13.55 1.91 3.55
C PRO A 41 13.66 0.63 4.35
N ILE A 42 12.82 -0.33 4.04
CA ILE A 42 12.76 -1.64 4.70
C ILE A 42 13.11 -2.69 3.64
N SER A 43 13.95 -3.66 4.01
CA SER A 43 14.27 -4.81 3.17
C SER A 43 13.15 -5.85 3.30
N TYR A 44 12.44 -6.08 2.20
CA TYR A 44 11.34 -7.03 2.10
C TYR A 44 11.73 -8.29 1.35
N ARG A 45 11.16 -9.40 1.79
CA ARG A 45 11.08 -10.65 1.06
C ARG A 45 9.64 -10.88 0.65
N LEU A 46 9.37 -10.83 -0.64
CA LEU A 46 8.06 -11.02 -1.24
C LEU A 46 8.04 -12.37 -1.94
N VAL A 47 6.97 -13.16 -1.71
CA VAL A 47 6.77 -14.41 -2.47
C VAL A 47 5.46 -14.28 -3.24
N LEU A 48 5.54 -14.32 -4.57
CA LEU A 48 4.45 -14.09 -5.50
C LEU A 48 4.17 -15.40 -6.25
N ASP A 49 3.11 -16.11 -5.91
CA ASP A 49 2.79 -17.45 -6.46
C ASP A 49 4.02 -18.38 -6.45
N GLY A 50 4.77 -18.38 -5.33
CA GLY A 50 6.00 -19.17 -5.14
C GLY A 50 7.28 -18.52 -5.64
N LYS A 51 7.21 -17.41 -6.39
CA LYS A 51 8.39 -16.68 -6.89
C LYS A 51 8.90 -15.66 -5.88
N VAL A 52 10.15 -15.80 -5.46
CA VAL A 52 10.78 -14.91 -4.47
C VAL A 52 11.32 -13.65 -5.14
N VAL A 53 11.01 -12.50 -4.56
CA VAL A 53 11.56 -11.18 -4.91
C VAL A 53 12.04 -10.50 -3.63
N GLU A 54 13.33 -10.21 -3.55
CA GLU A 54 13.91 -9.42 -2.45
C GLU A 54 14.15 -7.99 -2.92
N THR A 55 13.74 -7.03 -2.12
CA THR A 55 13.84 -5.62 -2.49
C THR A 55 13.79 -4.70 -1.28
N ASP A 56 14.56 -3.63 -1.33
CA ASP A 56 14.35 -2.51 -0.42
C ASP A 56 13.20 -1.66 -0.93
N ALA A 57 12.26 -1.31 -0.04
CA ALA A 57 11.14 -0.48 -0.39
C ALA A 57 10.76 0.51 0.72
N MET A 58 10.22 1.64 0.32
CA MET A 58 9.56 2.59 1.21
C MET A 58 8.10 2.19 1.47
N LEU A 59 7.46 1.58 0.47
CA LEU A 59 6.05 1.20 0.50
C LEU A 59 5.86 -0.09 -0.28
N VAL A 60 5.11 -1.01 0.32
CA VAL A 60 4.56 -2.19 -0.34
C VAL A 60 3.05 -2.17 -0.15
N SER A 61 2.30 -2.18 -1.25
CA SER A 61 0.83 -2.17 -1.24
C SER A 61 0.28 -3.31 -2.08
N VAL A 62 -0.61 -4.10 -1.51
CA VAL A 62 -1.38 -5.15 -2.20
C VAL A 62 -2.79 -4.64 -2.41
N ALA A 63 -3.23 -4.59 -3.65
CA ALA A 63 -4.51 -4.05 -4.06
C ALA A 63 -5.39 -5.10 -4.73
N ASN A 64 -6.66 -5.15 -4.34
CA ASN A 64 -7.73 -5.84 -5.06
C ASN A 64 -8.63 -4.84 -5.81
N GLY A 65 -8.40 -3.55 -5.62
CA GLY A 65 -9.09 -2.46 -6.28
C GLY A 65 -8.16 -1.28 -6.50
N TYR A 66 -8.54 -0.39 -7.39
CA TYR A 66 -7.66 0.65 -7.92
C TYR A 66 -7.36 1.80 -6.95
N CYS A 67 -8.21 2.03 -5.93
CA CYS A 67 -8.07 3.19 -5.05
C CYS A 67 -8.45 2.91 -3.58
N TYR A 68 -7.93 3.75 -2.68
CA TYR A 68 -8.30 3.82 -1.26
C TYR A 68 -8.03 5.23 -0.69
N GLY A 69 -8.26 5.43 0.61
CA GLY A 69 -7.76 6.60 1.35
C GLY A 69 -8.14 7.95 0.75
N GLY A 70 -9.42 8.20 0.47
CA GLY A 70 -9.89 9.51 -0.05
C GLY A 70 -9.60 9.74 -1.54
N GLY A 71 -9.49 8.66 -2.32
CA GLY A 71 -9.34 8.70 -3.77
C GLY A 71 -7.91 8.60 -4.27
N MET A 72 -6.97 8.10 -3.47
CA MET A 72 -5.63 7.75 -3.94
C MET A 72 -5.70 6.54 -4.86
N GLN A 73 -5.38 6.71 -6.12
CA GLN A 73 -5.34 5.65 -7.14
C GLN A 73 -3.99 4.93 -7.05
N ILE A 74 -3.81 4.11 -6.00
CA ILE A 74 -2.50 3.49 -5.71
C ILE A 74 -2.08 2.46 -6.77
N VAL A 75 -3.04 1.73 -7.32
CA VAL A 75 -2.86 0.81 -8.45
C VAL A 75 -3.97 1.04 -9.48
N PRO A 76 -3.85 2.07 -10.35
CA PRO A 76 -4.94 2.49 -11.24
C PRO A 76 -5.48 1.44 -12.20
N HIS A 77 -4.69 0.40 -12.49
CA HIS A 77 -5.04 -0.70 -13.38
C HIS A 77 -5.62 -1.93 -12.66
N ALA A 78 -5.65 -1.94 -11.33
CA ALA A 78 -6.20 -3.07 -10.56
C ALA A 78 -7.68 -3.32 -10.86
N LYS A 79 -8.04 -4.60 -10.98
CA LYS A 79 -9.39 -5.07 -11.24
C LYS A 79 -9.84 -6.01 -10.13
N ASN A 80 -10.97 -5.73 -9.52
CA ASN A 80 -11.51 -6.50 -8.41
C ASN A 80 -12.26 -7.80 -8.81
N ASN A 81 -12.29 -8.14 -10.10
CA ASN A 81 -13.06 -9.26 -10.65
C ASN A 81 -12.25 -10.23 -11.53
N ASP A 82 -10.95 -10.04 -11.66
CA ASP A 82 -10.05 -10.88 -12.49
C ASP A 82 -9.42 -12.04 -11.73
N GLY A 83 -9.59 -12.08 -10.40
CA GLY A 83 -9.03 -13.13 -9.55
C GLY A 83 -7.54 -12.99 -9.29
N LEU A 84 -7.00 -11.77 -9.43
CA LEU A 84 -5.62 -11.43 -9.15
C LEU A 84 -5.53 -10.35 -8.07
N LEU A 85 -4.39 -10.28 -7.43
CA LEU A 85 -3.96 -9.18 -6.58
C LEU A 85 -2.85 -8.42 -7.30
N ASP A 86 -2.94 -7.10 -7.26
CA ASP A 86 -1.90 -6.23 -7.78
C ASP A 86 -1.00 -5.75 -6.64
N LEU A 87 0.30 -5.95 -6.80
CA LEU A 87 1.31 -5.50 -5.84
C LEU A 87 2.04 -4.29 -6.41
N MET A 88 2.04 -3.19 -5.69
CA MET A 88 2.88 -2.03 -5.95
C MET A 88 4.03 -1.97 -4.94
N VAL A 89 5.24 -1.78 -5.45
CA VAL A 89 6.46 -1.57 -4.68
C VAL A 89 7.04 -0.21 -5.02
N LEU A 90 7.17 0.68 -4.02
CA LEU A 90 7.91 1.92 -4.13
C LEU A 90 9.32 1.71 -3.58
N LYS A 91 10.30 1.64 -4.46
CA LYS A 91 11.72 1.55 -4.12
C LYS A 91 12.21 2.80 -3.38
N PRO A 92 13.38 2.76 -2.73
CA PRO A 92 13.95 3.92 -2.05
C PRO A 92 14.06 5.13 -2.99
N VAL A 93 13.51 6.25 -2.54
CA VAL A 93 13.62 7.56 -3.18
C VAL A 93 14.01 8.62 -2.15
N SER A 94 14.53 9.74 -2.60
CA SER A 94 14.80 10.87 -1.70
C SER A 94 13.48 11.42 -1.12
N LYS A 95 13.55 12.05 0.05
CA LYS A 95 12.39 12.64 0.72
C LYS A 95 11.72 13.73 -0.14
N LEU A 96 12.52 14.52 -0.84
CA LEU A 96 12.02 15.56 -1.75
C LEU A 96 11.32 14.94 -2.96
N GLU A 97 11.83 13.82 -3.47
CA GLU A 97 11.22 13.09 -4.57
C GLU A 97 9.89 12.47 -4.15
N LEU A 98 9.82 11.87 -2.95
CA LEU A 98 8.57 11.34 -2.40
C LEU A 98 7.50 12.44 -2.28
N LEU A 99 7.85 13.64 -1.81
CA LEU A 99 6.94 14.79 -1.75
C LEU A 99 6.43 15.21 -3.13
N LYS A 100 7.25 15.11 -4.18
CA LYS A 100 6.86 15.42 -5.56
C LYS A 100 5.98 14.34 -6.19
N VAL A 101 6.19 13.08 -5.82
CA VAL A 101 5.44 11.92 -6.36
C VAL A 101 4.11 11.74 -5.63
N PHE A 102 4.05 11.97 -4.33
CA PHE A 102 2.87 11.73 -3.52
C PHE A 102 1.58 12.38 -4.06
N PRO A 103 1.54 13.67 -4.46
CA PRO A 103 0.34 14.26 -5.04
C PRO A 103 -0.11 13.61 -6.37
N LYS A 104 0.82 12.98 -7.10
CA LYS A 104 0.52 12.31 -8.37
C LYS A 104 -0.29 11.03 -8.17
N VAL A 105 -0.28 10.45 -6.94
CA VAL A 105 -1.05 9.24 -6.60
C VAL A 105 -2.55 9.49 -6.73
N PHE A 106 -3.05 10.69 -6.40
CA PHE A 106 -4.46 11.04 -6.55
C PHE A 106 -4.95 11.08 -8.01
N LYS A 107 -4.04 11.14 -8.97
CA LYS A 107 -4.32 11.14 -10.41
C LYS A 107 -3.79 9.90 -11.11
N GLY A 108 -3.29 8.92 -10.37
CA GLY A 108 -2.65 7.71 -10.90
C GLY A 108 -1.35 7.96 -11.70
N LYS A 109 -0.78 9.18 -11.66
CA LYS A 109 0.39 9.57 -12.46
C LYS A 109 1.73 9.16 -11.86
N HIS A 110 1.75 8.53 -10.70
CA HIS A 110 2.96 7.97 -10.09
C HIS A 110 3.44 6.69 -10.77
N ILE A 111 2.58 6.02 -11.55
CA ILE A 111 2.88 4.73 -12.21
C ILE A 111 4.05 4.82 -13.21
N THR A 112 4.32 6.00 -13.75
CA THR A 112 5.45 6.22 -14.68
C THR A 112 6.77 6.50 -13.97
N HIS A 113 6.77 6.52 -12.63
CA HIS A 113 7.97 6.82 -11.88
C HIS A 113 8.91 5.60 -11.84
N PRO A 114 10.23 5.76 -12.12
CA PRO A 114 11.16 4.62 -12.23
C PRO A 114 11.35 3.83 -10.95
N ALA A 115 11.07 4.43 -9.78
CA ALA A 115 11.11 3.74 -8.50
C ALA A 115 9.84 2.94 -8.19
N VAL A 116 8.80 3.02 -9.02
CA VAL A 116 7.55 2.27 -8.85
C VAL A 116 7.59 1.03 -9.72
N SER A 117 7.32 -0.13 -9.10
CA SER A 117 7.22 -1.41 -9.79
C SER A 117 5.88 -2.06 -9.46
N PHE A 118 5.30 -2.78 -10.43
CA PHE A 118 4.06 -3.51 -10.26
C PHE A 118 4.26 -4.99 -10.57
N PHE A 119 3.53 -5.83 -9.83
CA PHE A 119 3.48 -7.27 -10.01
C PHE A 119 2.04 -7.72 -9.83
N THR A 120 1.69 -8.89 -10.35
CA THR A 120 0.39 -9.53 -10.15
C THR A 120 0.59 -10.95 -9.65
N ALA A 121 -0.27 -11.40 -8.72
CA ALA A 121 -0.24 -12.77 -8.21
C ALA A 121 -1.61 -13.14 -7.61
N LYS A 122 -1.88 -14.43 -7.45
CA LYS A 122 -3.06 -14.92 -6.71
C LYS A 122 -2.81 -15.00 -5.22
N GLU A 123 -1.57 -15.27 -4.85
CA GLU A 123 -1.13 -15.33 -3.46
C GLU A 123 0.18 -14.57 -3.29
N ILE A 124 0.25 -13.74 -2.27
CA ILE A 124 1.39 -12.89 -1.95
C ILE A 124 1.74 -13.09 -0.48
N LEU A 125 2.96 -13.55 -0.21
CA LEU A 125 3.54 -13.46 1.12
C LEU A 125 4.44 -12.22 1.18
N ILE A 126 4.27 -11.42 2.23
CA ILE A 126 5.13 -10.28 2.54
C ILE A 126 5.83 -10.58 3.86
N ASP A 127 7.14 -10.50 3.86
CA ASP A 127 7.97 -10.63 5.05
C ASP A 127 9.07 -9.57 5.05
N CYS A 128 9.68 -9.33 6.21
CA CYS A 128 10.84 -8.45 6.38
C CYS A 128 12.09 -9.28 6.61
N VAL A 129 13.19 -8.86 6.01
CA VAL A 129 14.49 -9.50 6.23
C VAL A 129 15.01 -9.22 7.65
N ASP A 130 14.69 -8.04 8.19
CA ASP A 130 15.03 -7.71 9.59
C ASP A 130 13.98 -8.31 10.56
N ALA A 131 14.41 -8.76 11.74
CA ALA A 131 13.54 -9.37 12.75
C ALA A 131 12.59 -8.37 13.45
N LYS A 132 12.37 -7.17 12.89
CA LYS A 132 11.49 -6.15 13.47
C LYS A 132 10.05 -6.36 13.04
N THR A 133 9.15 -6.34 14.01
CA THR A 133 7.71 -6.36 13.75
C THR A 133 7.29 -5.15 12.92
N ARG A 134 6.66 -5.40 11.77
CA ARG A 134 6.11 -4.37 10.90
C ARG A 134 4.59 -4.50 10.84
N LYS A 135 3.92 -3.39 11.01
CA LYS A 135 2.45 -3.34 10.95
C LYS A 135 1.96 -3.30 9.51
N VAL A 136 0.83 -3.93 9.31
CA VAL A 136 0.08 -3.94 8.05
C VAL A 136 -1.26 -3.27 8.30
N TYR A 137 -1.63 -2.34 7.44
CA TYR A 137 -2.91 -1.65 7.49
C TYR A 137 -3.74 -2.02 6.26
N ALA A 138 -5.03 -2.26 6.46
CA ALA A 138 -5.99 -2.49 5.41
C ALA A 138 -7.03 -1.37 5.43
N ASP A 139 -7.20 -0.69 4.31
CA ASP A 139 -8.15 0.43 4.14
C ASP A 139 -8.05 1.51 5.25
N GLY A 140 -6.84 1.72 5.79
CA GLY A 140 -6.52 2.72 6.81
C GLY A 140 -6.61 2.24 8.25
N GLU A 141 -6.96 0.98 8.50
CA GLU A 141 -7.03 0.39 9.84
C GLU A 141 -5.97 -0.70 10.05
N TYR A 142 -5.48 -0.84 11.29
CA TYR A 142 -4.55 -1.91 11.62
C TYR A 142 -5.18 -3.28 11.37
N PHE A 143 -4.51 -4.11 10.63
CA PHE A 143 -4.99 -5.44 10.27
C PHE A 143 -4.18 -6.56 10.93
N CYS A 144 -2.86 -6.57 10.72
CA CYS A 144 -1.95 -7.58 11.28
C CYS A 144 -0.51 -7.05 11.32
N SER A 145 0.41 -7.92 11.69
CA SER A 145 1.86 -7.69 11.57
C SER A 145 2.46 -8.67 10.57
N LEU A 146 3.60 -8.30 9.96
CA LEU A 146 4.37 -9.20 9.12
C LEU A 146 5.01 -10.33 9.96
N PRO A 147 5.19 -11.55 9.37
CA PRO A 147 4.85 -11.90 7.99
C PRO A 147 3.33 -12.02 7.76
N ALA A 148 2.87 -11.70 6.55
CA ALA A 148 1.47 -11.79 6.15
C ALA A 148 1.32 -12.49 4.82
N VAL A 149 0.36 -13.41 4.73
CA VAL A 149 -0.07 -14.05 3.49
C VAL A 149 -1.40 -13.46 3.06
N ILE A 150 -1.46 -12.98 1.84
CA ILE A 150 -2.62 -12.36 1.24
C ILE A 150 -3.01 -13.19 0.01
N SER A 151 -4.25 -13.63 -0.05
CA SER A 151 -4.78 -14.35 -1.20
C SER A 151 -6.12 -13.79 -1.65
N VAL A 152 -6.39 -13.84 -2.94
CA VAL A 152 -7.69 -13.49 -3.50
C VAL A 152 -8.63 -14.70 -3.45
N LYS A 153 -9.88 -14.45 -3.02
CA LYS A 153 -10.96 -15.42 -3.12
C LYS A 153 -11.93 -14.95 -4.21
N PRO A 154 -11.81 -15.46 -5.44
CA PRO A 154 -12.65 -15.02 -6.55
C PRO A 154 -14.13 -15.22 -6.27
N LYS A 155 -14.96 -14.27 -6.73
CA LYS A 155 -16.44 -14.36 -6.62
C LYS A 155 -16.96 -14.52 -5.17
N ALA A 156 -16.19 -14.11 -4.17
CA ALA A 156 -16.56 -14.24 -2.76
C ALA A 156 -17.72 -13.32 -2.36
N LEU A 157 -17.92 -12.21 -3.09
CA LEU A 157 -18.98 -11.24 -2.85
C LEU A 157 -19.81 -11.02 -4.10
N LYS A 158 -21.13 -11.05 -3.96
CA LYS A 158 -22.08 -10.65 -5.00
C LYS A 158 -22.59 -9.25 -4.67
N ILE A 159 -22.44 -8.31 -5.59
CA ILE A 159 -22.91 -6.92 -5.46
C ILE A 159 -24.07 -6.75 -6.45
N ALA A 160 -25.22 -6.31 -5.95
CA ALA A 160 -26.31 -5.86 -6.82
C ALA A 160 -25.94 -4.47 -7.38
N LEU A 161 -25.82 -4.37 -8.69
CA LEU A 161 -25.69 -3.08 -9.37
C LEU A 161 -27.09 -2.64 -9.78
N HIS A 162 -27.47 -1.41 -9.43
CA HIS A 162 -28.67 -0.78 -9.97
C HIS A 162 -28.35 -0.37 -11.41
N SER A 163 -29.00 -0.99 -12.38
CA SER A 163 -28.97 -0.50 -13.78
C SER A 163 -29.86 0.74 -13.85
N GLU A 164 -29.27 1.89 -14.16
CA GLU A 164 -30.02 3.06 -14.61
C GLU A 164 -30.70 2.80 -15.93
#